data_b72a5c027b5706f36a416b132a742194
#
_entry.id   b72a5c027b5706f36a416b132a742194
#
_cell.length_a   1.000
_cell.length_b   1.000
_cell.length_c   1.000
_cell.angle_alpha   90.00
_cell.angle_beta   90.00
_cell.angle_gamma   90.00
#
_symmetry.space_group_name_H-M   'P 1'
#
loop_
_entity.id
_entity.type
_entity.pdbx_description
1 polymer ?
#
loop_
_entity_poly.entity_id
_entity_poly.type
_entity_poly.pdbx_seq_one_letter_code
_entity_poly.pdbx_strand_id
1 'polypeptide(L)'
;MRNRCFDVLKAVAIIAVVLYHMGICEFGYLGVDIFLVIAGYFTSKSVEKQIINRGGYFSFVLNRAFRLWPLLLITGIICLAFGWFMMLPDDFENTAQSVVATNFFGNNILESITTRNYWDVGNDYKPLMHTWYVGLLMQYYVLVPFLLFFAGNLISDANKRRKVNIILTCLLGLISLLLYIIPGSASAKFYYLPYRLYEFCAGSLMYYLFAHKNIRIQNSVAKVATSIIYLGIITLIFVELELISRPIKLLTIVGLTALLIDLMSRAKIEQNNIFSNKQVALIGAASYSIFVWHQVIFALTRYSFTNNLTEVIPFLSVIGLTAILSVLSYKYIEHIKEKKIIWMIACAIAFLTTSFSLYIYTNAGVVRDVPELDVVKGNVYRGMWAEYCDRGYKYDKDFTETSKPKWYVIGNSFGRDMVNIILESSIADKVDVVYSTPKNYQNQIKRFAKADIVFLSTLGLNKEIIDDVHRRCSANTKFFIIGEKNFGESNGQVYRHRYSAGYHRLTIEMEDGYAEKNEQLKKAYPNCYIDLIEMVRQPNGKVRVFSDDGKFISQDCRHLTKAGAKYYAKMIDWKKLF
;
A
#
# COMPACT_ATOMS: atom_id res chain seq x y z
N MET A 1 2.80 -9.02 36.82
CA MET A 1 3.27 -10.03 35.86
C MET A 1 2.70 -9.75 34.48
N ARG A 2 3.46 -9.95 33.42
CA ARG A 2 3.01 -9.86 32.02
C ARG A 2 2.05 -11.04 31.75
N ASN A 3 0.87 -10.77 31.21
CA ASN A 3 -0.09 -11.83 30.90
C ASN A 3 0.28 -12.49 29.55
N ARG A 4 0.79 -13.72 29.59
CA ARG A 4 1.24 -14.48 28.42
C ARG A 4 0.14 -14.77 27.41
N CYS A 5 -1.12 -14.85 27.84
CA CYS A 5 -2.23 -15.11 26.92
C CYS A 5 -2.39 -14.01 25.89
N PHE A 6 -2.20 -12.74 26.26
CA PHE A 6 -2.20 -11.63 25.29
C PHE A 6 -1.01 -11.71 24.33
N ASP A 7 0.15 -12.20 24.79
CA ASP A 7 1.30 -12.35 23.92
C ASP A 7 1.11 -13.51 22.94
N VAL A 8 0.43 -14.60 23.33
CA VAL A 8 0.04 -15.68 22.40
C VAL A 8 -0.91 -15.16 21.33
N LEU A 9 -1.92 -14.33 21.69
CA LEU A 9 -2.83 -13.74 20.72
C LEU A 9 -2.08 -12.82 19.72
N LYS A 10 -1.12 -12.02 20.20
CA LYS A 10 -0.25 -11.23 19.34
C LYS A 10 0.62 -12.08 18.43
N ALA A 11 1.06 -13.27 18.90
CA ALA A 11 1.82 -14.20 18.07
C ALA A 11 0.99 -14.72 16.90
N VAL A 12 -0.24 -15.13 17.15
CA VAL A 12 -1.18 -15.55 16.08
C VAL A 12 -1.36 -14.41 15.07
N ALA A 13 -1.61 -13.20 15.56
CA ALA A 13 -1.84 -12.03 14.71
C ALA A 13 -0.61 -11.69 13.84
N ILE A 14 0.61 -11.68 14.43
CA ILE A 14 1.80 -11.33 13.65
C ILE A 14 2.20 -12.42 12.65
N ILE A 15 2.03 -13.69 13.00
CA ILE A 15 2.27 -14.81 12.07
C ILE A 15 1.33 -14.69 10.87
N ALA A 16 0.04 -14.41 11.10
CA ALA A 16 -0.94 -14.21 10.04
C ALA A 16 -0.52 -13.07 9.08
N VAL A 17 -0.10 -11.91 9.62
CA VAL A 17 0.38 -10.77 8.83
C VAL A 17 1.61 -11.11 8.02
N VAL A 18 2.58 -11.82 8.60
CA VAL A 18 3.81 -12.25 7.89
C VAL A 18 3.46 -13.17 6.73
N LEU A 19 2.60 -14.17 6.95
CA LEU A 19 2.15 -15.12 5.91
C LEU A 19 1.33 -14.43 4.80
N TYR A 20 0.56 -13.40 5.14
CA TYR A 20 -0.14 -12.56 4.17
C TYR A 20 0.85 -11.88 3.20
N HIS A 21 1.86 -11.20 3.72
CA HIS A 21 2.88 -10.53 2.90
C HIS A 21 3.82 -11.48 2.16
N MET A 22 3.81 -12.76 2.50
CA MET A 22 4.47 -13.82 1.72
C MET A 22 3.60 -14.37 0.59
N GLY A 23 2.32 -14.00 0.52
CA GLY A 23 1.36 -14.57 -0.43
C GLY A 23 0.83 -15.96 -0.05
N ILE A 24 1.06 -16.42 1.19
CA ILE A 24 0.65 -17.77 1.66
C ILE A 24 -0.77 -17.76 2.26
N CYS A 25 -1.19 -16.64 2.85
CA CYS A 25 -2.44 -16.53 3.60
C CYS A 25 -3.23 -15.29 3.17
N GLU A 26 -4.26 -15.46 2.37
CA GLU A 26 -5.04 -14.35 1.79
C GLU A 26 -5.69 -13.45 2.85
N PHE A 27 -6.20 -14.02 3.94
CA PHE A 27 -6.89 -13.27 5.00
C PHE A 27 -5.99 -12.93 6.19
N GLY A 28 -4.67 -13.15 6.08
CA GLY A 28 -3.72 -12.86 7.16
C GLY A 28 -3.66 -11.39 7.56
N TYR A 29 -4.09 -10.47 6.68
CA TYR A 29 -4.23 -9.05 7.01
C TYR A 29 -5.16 -8.77 8.21
N LEU A 30 -6.13 -9.67 8.50
CA LEU A 30 -6.99 -9.61 9.68
C LEU A 30 -6.22 -9.66 11.02
N GLY A 31 -4.96 -10.08 10.99
CA GLY A 31 -4.06 -9.95 12.15
C GLY A 31 -3.87 -8.51 12.61
N VAL A 32 -3.94 -7.54 11.71
CA VAL A 32 -3.87 -6.11 12.05
C VAL A 32 -5.07 -5.69 12.88
N ASP A 33 -6.27 -6.17 12.56
CA ASP A 33 -7.51 -5.85 13.28
C ASP A 33 -7.45 -6.37 14.72
N ILE A 34 -6.87 -7.56 14.93
CA ILE A 34 -6.59 -8.09 16.28
C ILE A 34 -5.68 -7.12 17.06
N PHE A 35 -4.62 -6.59 16.42
CA PHE A 35 -3.74 -5.62 17.08
C PHE A 35 -4.44 -4.31 17.43
N LEU A 36 -5.38 -3.83 16.61
CA LEU A 36 -6.13 -2.60 16.89
C LEU A 36 -7.03 -2.78 18.13
N VAL A 37 -7.72 -3.91 18.25
CA VAL A 37 -8.54 -4.23 19.44
C VAL A 37 -7.66 -4.34 20.69
N ILE A 38 -6.53 -5.05 20.61
CA ILE A 38 -5.56 -5.17 21.72
C ILE A 38 -5.05 -3.78 22.14
N ALA A 39 -4.72 -2.93 21.16
CA ALA A 39 -4.24 -1.57 21.42
C ALA A 39 -5.28 -0.73 22.17
N GLY A 40 -6.55 -0.82 21.80
CA GLY A 40 -7.65 -0.16 22.49
C GLY A 40 -7.72 -0.53 23.97
N TYR A 41 -7.70 -1.82 24.27
CA TYR A 41 -7.73 -2.34 25.66
C TYR A 41 -6.56 -1.81 26.50
N PHE A 42 -5.32 -1.97 25.99
CA PHE A 42 -4.13 -1.55 26.76
C PHE A 42 -3.98 -0.03 26.86
N THR A 43 -4.49 0.71 25.88
CA THR A 43 -4.49 2.18 25.93
C THR A 43 -5.40 2.67 27.06
N SER A 44 -6.65 2.21 27.11
CA SER A 44 -7.59 2.57 28.17
C SER A 44 -7.04 2.24 29.55
N LYS A 45 -6.46 1.04 29.71
CA LYS A 45 -5.80 0.62 30.95
C LYS A 45 -4.62 1.53 31.32
N SER A 46 -3.81 1.93 30.36
CA SER A 46 -2.63 2.76 30.61
C SER A 46 -3.03 4.21 30.94
N VAL A 47 -4.03 4.76 30.26
CA VAL A 47 -4.55 6.11 30.51
C VAL A 47 -5.15 6.19 31.90
N GLU A 48 -6.02 5.24 32.28
CA GLU A 48 -6.62 5.23 33.61
C GLU A 48 -5.57 5.14 34.72
N LYS A 49 -4.58 4.24 34.59
CA LYS A 49 -3.45 4.15 35.52
C LYS A 49 -2.69 5.47 35.63
N GLN A 50 -2.48 6.16 34.50
CA GLN A 50 -1.73 7.40 34.47
C GLN A 50 -2.51 8.57 35.08
N ILE A 51 -3.83 8.63 34.89
CA ILE A 51 -4.72 9.58 35.56
C ILE A 51 -4.66 9.37 37.07
N ILE A 52 -4.78 8.13 37.54
CA ILE A 52 -4.71 7.79 38.97
C ILE A 52 -3.36 8.23 39.58
N ASN A 53 -2.25 8.03 38.86
CA ASN A 53 -0.91 8.40 39.29
C ASN A 53 -0.56 9.90 39.01
N ARG A 54 -1.54 10.74 38.66
CA ARG A 54 -1.35 12.14 38.29
C ARG A 54 -0.33 12.38 37.16
N GLY A 55 -0.18 11.39 36.26
CA GLY A 55 0.65 11.49 35.08
C GLY A 55 -0.05 12.31 33.99
N GLY A 56 0.75 13.01 33.18
CA GLY A 56 0.23 13.88 32.13
C GLY A 56 0.02 13.18 30.78
N TYR A 57 -0.88 13.74 29.98
CA TYR A 57 -1.14 13.33 28.60
C TYR A 57 0.13 13.31 27.73
N PHE A 58 0.93 14.37 27.75
CA PHE A 58 2.16 14.45 26.96
C PHE A 58 3.15 13.34 27.30
N SER A 59 3.30 13.03 28.61
CA SER A 59 4.15 11.89 29.04
C SER A 59 3.63 10.56 28.50
N PHE A 60 2.31 10.37 28.40
CA PHE A 60 1.72 9.19 27.79
C PHE A 60 2.11 9.11 26.31
N VAL A 61 1.85 10.16 25.51
CA VAL A 61 2.13 10.19 24.06
C VAL A 61 3.61 9.99 23.75
N LEU A 62 4.48 10.74 24.45
CA LEU A 62 5.93 10.64 24.28
C LEU A 62 6.48 9.24 24.60
N ASN A 63 5.95 8.57 25.63
CA ASN A 63 6.34 7.21 25.95
C ASN A 63 5.93 6.20 24.84
N ARG A 64 4.81 6.43 24.15
CA ARG A 64 4.39 5.63 23.00
C ARG A 64 5.28 5.88 21.80
N ALA A 65 5.50 7.15 21.46
CA ALA A 65 6.39 7.53 20.38
C ALA A 65 7.82 6.98 20.61
N PHE A 66 8.38 7.13 21.81
CA PHE A 66 9.70 6.62 22.17
C PHE A 66 9.83 5.11 21.94
N ARG A 67 8.79 4.35 22.19
CA ARG A 67 8.80 2.91 21.99
C ARG A 67 8.81 2.51 20.51
N LEU A 68 8.13 3.29 19.66
CA LEU A 68 7.92 2.95 18.25
C LEU A 68 9.01 3.55 17.34
N TRP A 69 9.36 4.79 17.59
CA TRP A 69 10.12 5.63 16.66
C TRP A 69 11.56 5.14 16.37
N PRO A 70 12.38 4.72 17.35
CA PRO A 70 13.78 4.38 17.09
C PRO A 70 13.96 3.27 16.05
N LEU A 71 13.11 2.24 16.09
CA LEU A 71 13.21 1.12 15.14
C LEU A 71 12.77 1.56 13.73
N LEU A 72 11.75 2.40 13.61
CA LEU A 72 11.31 2.97 12.33
C LEU A 72 12.40 3.82 11.67
N LEU A 73 13.12 4.62 12.46
CA LEU A 73 14.23 5.43 11.97
C LEU A 73 15.37 4.57 11.42
N ILE A 74 15.71 3.48 12.12
CA ILE A 74 16.75 2.53 11.67
C ILE A 74 16.33 1.89 10.33
N THR A 75 15.09 1.44 10.23
CA THR A 75 14.60 0.85 8.97
C THR A 75 14.53 1.87 7.84
N GLY A 76 14.19 3.13 8.14
CA GLY A 76 14.25 4.23 7.18
C GLY A 76 15.66 4.45 6.62
N ILE A 77 16.70 4.46 7.48
CA ILE A 77 18.10 4.55 7.05
C ILE A 77 18.46 3.39 6.11
N ILE A 78 18.10 2.17 6.47
CA ILE A 78 18.41 0.97 5.66
C ILE A 78 17.72 1.05 4.30
N CYS A 79 16.44 1.46 4.24
CA CYS A 79 15.71 1.63 3.00
C CYS A 79 16.34 2.71 2.10
N LEU A 80 16.76 3.84 2.67
CA LEU A 80 17.44 4.91 1.91
C LEU A 80 18.82 4.46 1.41
N ALA A 81 19.60 3.77 2.24
CA ALA A 81 20.89 3.24 1.85
C ALA A 81 20.76 2.20 0.73
N PHE A 82 19.81 1.27 0.85
CA PHE A 82 19.52 0.30 -0.21
C PHE A 82 19.07 0.98 -1.50
N GLY A 83 18.12 1.91 -1.41
CA GLY A 83 17.58 2.63 -2.56
C GLY A 83 18.63 3.41 -3.33
N TRP A 84 19.59 4.01 -2.63
CA TRP A 84 20.70 4.73 -3.25
C TRP A 84 21.47 3.89 -4.26
N PHE A 85 21.65 2.59 -4.01
CA PHE A 85 22.44 1.70 -4.88
C PHE A 85 21.58 0.86 -5.82
N MET A 86 20.38 0.48 -5.40
CA MET A 86 19.63 -0.59 -6.03
C MET A 86 18.32 -0.13 -6.71
N MET A 87 17.62 0.88 -6.17
CA MET A 87 16.32 1.24 -6.70
C MET A 87 16.41 2.14 -7.93
N LEU A 88 15.45 2.00 -8.83
CA LEU A 88 15.20 2.95 -9.90
C LEU A 88 14.67 4.28 -9.35
N PRO A 89 14.76 5.38 -10.10
CA PRO A 89 14.41 6.70 -9.60
C PRO A 89 13.03 6.80 -8.96
N ASP A 90 11.98 6.34 -9.63
CA ASP A 90 10.60 6.41 -9.11
C ASP A 90 10.42 5.59 -7.83
N ASP A 91 10.98 4.37 -7.79
CA ASP A 91 10.93 3.51 -6.61
C ASP A 91 11.67 4.15 -5.43
N PHE A 92 12.79 4.82 -5.73
CA PHE A 92 13.58 5.49 -4.70
C PHE A 92 12.91 6.77 -4.20
N GLU A 93 12.29 7.54 -5.08
CA GLU A 93 11.48 8.70 -4.70
C GLU A 93 10.30 8.29 -3.80
N ASN A 94 9.55 7.25 -4.19
CA ASN A 94 8.45 6.69 -3.40
C ASN A 94 8.93 6.20 -2.03
N THR A 95 10.08 5.53 -1.97
CA THR A 95 10.69 5.09 -0.71
C THR A 95 11.08 6.29 0.17
N ALA A 96 11.65 7.34 -0.41
CA ALA A 96 12.00 8.57 0.31
C ALA A 96 10.77 9.28 0.88
N GLN A 97 9.68 9.37 0.11
CA GLN A 97 8.39 9.89 0.60
C GLN A 97 7.86 9.07 1.78
N SER A 98 7.93 7.72 1.68
CA SER A 98 7.51 6.82 2.76
C SER A 98 8.37 6.98 4.01
N VAL A 99 9.67 7.26 3.90
CA VAL A 99 10.55 7.56 5.05
C VAL A 99 10.10 8.84 5.75
N VAL A 100 9.85 9.92 5.01
CA VAL A 100 9.32 11.16 5.59
C VAL A 100 7.99 10.91 6.30
N ALA A 101 7.05 10.27 5.61
CA ALA A 101 5.74 9.99 6.16
C ALA A 101 5.82 9.09 7.41
N THR A 102 6.71 8.10 7.42
CA THR A 102 6.96 7.23 8.58
C THR A 102 7.59 7.98 9.75
N ASN A 103 8.55 8.87 9.50
CA ASN A 103 9.17 9.71 10.51
C ASN A 103 8.15 10.57 11.28
N PHE A 104 7.09 11.01 10.60
CA PHE A 104 6.01 11.82 11.18
C PHE A 104 4.72 11.02 11.46
N PHE A 105 4.78 9.69 11.46
CA PHE A 105 3.61 8.82 11.68
C PHE A 105 2.43 9.09 10.75
N GLY A 106 2.71 9.50 9.51
CA GLY A 106 1.72 9.87 8.49
C GLY A 106 1.66 8.90 7.30
N ASN A 107 2.32 7.74 7.36
CA ASN A 107 2.41 6.85 6.20
C ASN A 107 1.05 6.26 5.79
N ASN A 108 0.08 6.15 6.70
CA ASN A 108 -1.29 5.79 6.35
C ASN A 108 -1.97 6.82 5.44
N ILE A 109 -1.64 8.11 5.60
CA ILE A 109 -2.15 9.18 4.74
C ILE A 109 -1.48 9.09 3.36
N LEU A 110 -0.16 8.91 3.35
CA LEU A 110 0.60 8.74 2.11
C LEU A 110 0.09 7.53 1.32
N GLU A 111 0.01 6.36 1.93
CA GLU A 111 -0.47 5.14 1.25
C GLU A 111 -1.92 5.29 0.76
N SER A 112 -2.79 5.98 1.50
CA SER A 112 -4.16 6.24 1.02
C SER A 112 -4.21 7.11 -0.24
N ILE A 113 -3.24 8.00 -0.41
CA ILE A 113 -3.14 8.87 -1.59
C ILE A 113 -2.48 8.10 -2.74
N THR A 114 -1.36 7.44 -2.47
CA THR A 114 -0.53 6.78 -3.48
C THR A 114 -1.17 5.49 -4.00
N THR A 115 -1.84 4.68 -3.17
CA THR A 115 -2.59 3.51 -3.67
C THR A 115 -3.81 3.85 -4.55
N ARG A 116 -4.20 5.11 -4.64
CA ARG A 116 -5.17 5.60 -5.63
C ARG A 116 -4.51 5.94 -6.95
N ASN A 117 -3.23 6.19 -6.93
CA ASN A 117 -2.45 6.47 -8.12
C ASN A 117 -2.11 5.14 -8.76
N TYR A 118 -2.56 4.99 -9.97
CA TYR A 118 -2.40 3.81 -10.81
C TYR A 118 -0.93 3.44 -11.11
N TRP A 119 -0.01 4.34 -10.83
CA TRP A 119 1.42 4.31 -11.16
C TRP A 119 2.31 3.77 -10.07
N ASP A 120 1.77 3.46 -8.89
CA ASP A 120 2.61 3.06 -7.78
C ASP A 120 3.20 1.66 -8.00
N VAL A 121 4.45 1.52 -7.56
CA VAL A 121 5.12 0.23 -7.36
C VAL A 121 4.16 -0.71 -6.62
N GLY A 122 4.03 -1.94 -7.10
CA GLY A 122 3.22 -2.94 -6.41
C GLY A 122 3.54 -2.93 -4.91
N ASN A 123 2.53 -3.00 -4.06
CA ASN A 123 2.71 -2.86 -2.60
C ASN A 123 3.76 -3.79 -2.03
N ASP A 124 4.01 -4.93 -2.69
CA ASP A 124 4.98 -5.93 -2.29
C ASP A 124 6.44 -5.46 -2.41
N TYR A 125 6.69 -4.44 -3.23
CA TYR A 125 8.01 -3.85 -3.43
C TYR A 125 8.25 -2.58 -2.59
N LYS A 126 7.21 -2.09 -1.89
CA LYS A 126 7.31 -0.94 -0.99
C LYS A 126 7.80 -1.36 0.39
N PRO A 127 9.05 -1.06 0.78
CA PRO A 127 9.61 -1.60 2.03
C PRO A 127 8.98 -1.03 3.30
N LEU A 128 8.41 0.17 3.26
CA LEU A 128 7.79 0.83 4.41
C LEU A 128 6.26 0.88 4.34
N MET A 129 5.63 0.25 3.35
CA MET A 129 4.18 0.27 3.17
C MET A 129 3.43 -0.09 4.46
N HIS A 130 3.82 -1.17 5.11
CA HIS A 130 3.20 -1.68 6.34
C HIS A 130 3.20 -0.67 7.50
N THR A 131 4.07 0.36 7.49
CA THR A 131 4.13 1.38 8.56
C THR A 131 2.87 2.26 8.61
N TRP A 132 1.95 2.14 7.62
CA TRP A 132 0.62 2.73 7.68
C TRP A 132 -0.10 2.40 9.00
N TYR A 133 0.03 1.16 9.48
CA TYR A 133 -0.55 0.74 10.75
C TYR A 133 0.02 1.52 11.94
N VAL A 134 1.33 1.79 11.94
CA VAL A 134 1.96 2.56 13.02
C VAL A 134 1.51 4.02 13.00
N GLY A 135 1.31 4.60 11.81
CA GLY A 135 0.73 5.91 11.64
C GLY A 135 -0.68 5.99 12.25
N LEU A 136 -1.55 5.06 11.87
CA LEU A 136 -2.90 4.93 12.41
C LEU A 136 -2.91 4.77 13.94
N LEU A 137 -2.03 3.90 14.45
CA LEU A 137 -1.88 3.64 15.87
C LEU A 137 -1.43 4.89 16.65
N MET A 138 -0.51 5.66 16.10
CA MET A 138 -0.03 6.88 16.76
C MET A 138 -1.09 7.99 16.74
N GLN A 139 -1.84 8.13 15.66
CA GLN A 139 -3.00 9.04 15.58
C GLN A 139 -4.04 8.69 16.66
N TYR A 140 -4.32 7.39 16.84
CA TYR A 140 -5.18 6.93 17.92
C TYR A 140 -4.60 7.28 19.30
N TYR A 141 -3.30 7.08 19.55
CA TYR A 141 -2.65 7.41 20.82
C TYR A 141 -2.65 8.91 21.13
N VAL A 142 -2.73 9.76 20.13
CA VAL A 142 -2.86 11.22 20.29
C VAL A 142 -4.31 11.59 20.58
N LEU A 143 -5.24 11.20 19.72
CA LEU A 143 -6.62 11.71 19.73
C LEU A 143 -7.46 11.16 20.89
N VAL A 144 -7.54 9.85 21.05
CA VAL A 144 -8.45 9.24 22.02
C VAL A 144 -7.99 9.44 23.46
N PRO A 145 -6.72 9.22 23.82
CA PRO A 145 -6.24 9.57 25.15
C PRO A 145 -6.40 11.04 25.50
N PHE A 146 -6.26 11.96 24.54
CA PHE A 146 -6.54 13.38 24.80
C PHE A 146 -7.94 13.58 25.38
N LEU A 147 -8.95 13.01 24.76
CA LEU A 147 -10.34 13.07 25.22
C LEU A 147 -10.52 12.41 26.59
N LEU A 148 -9.89 11.25 26.81
CA LEU A 148 -9.96 10.51 28.07
C LEU A 148 -9.25 11.24 29.22
N PHE A 149 -8.12 11.88 28.98
CA PHE A 149 -7.43 12.71 29.97
C PHE A 149 -8.21 13.98 30.28
N PHE A 150 -8.81 14.61 29.27
CA PHE A 150 -9.66 15.77 29.46
C PHE A 150 -10.86 15.44 30.38
N ALA A 151 -11.59 14.36 30.05
CA ALA A 151 -12.66 13.87 30.91
C ALA A 151 -12.17 13.48 32.32
N GLY A 152 -10.97 12.87 32.40
CA GLY A 152 -10.34 12.49 33.67
C GLY A 152 -9.99 13.64 34.59
N ASN A 153 -9.58 14.76 34.00
CA ASN A 153 -9.26 15.99 34.78
C ASN A 153 -10.51 16.73 35.26
N LEU A 154 -11.62 16.66 34.53
CA LEU A 154 -12.88 17.29 34.89
C LEU A 154 -13.69 16.50 35.93
N ILE A 155 -13.51 15.20 36.01
CA ILE A 155 -14.35 14.28 36.80
C ILE A 155 -13.48 13.58 37.86
N SER A 156 -13.54 14.02 39.08
CA SER A 156 -12.78 13.45 40.19
C SER A 156 -13.32 12.09 40.64
N ASP A 157 -14.63 11.88 40.58
CA ASP A 157 -15.26 10.60 40.95
C ASP A 157 -14.95 9.50 39.93
N ALA A 158 -14.31 8.43 40.38
CA ALA A 158 -13.87 7.33 39.51
C ALA A 158 -15.02 6.59 38.80
N ASN A 159 -16.18 6.46 39.48
CA ASN A 159 -17.33 5.75 38.89
C ASN A 159 -18.01 6.62 37.83
N LYS A 160 -18.17 7.94 38.10
CA LYS A 160 -18.71 8.88 37.11
C LYS A 160 -17.78 8.98 35.91
N ARG A 161 -16.48 9.11 36.12
CA ARG A 161 -15.47 9.12 35.05
C ARG A 161 -15.54 7.86 34.17
N ARG A 162 -15.65 6.69 34.79
CA ARG A 162 -15.79 5.43 34.04
C ARG A 162 -17.06 5.40 33.20
N LYS A 163 -18.20 5.85 33.70
CA LYS A 163 -19.46 5.95 32.94
C LYS A 163 -19.30 6.88 31.74
N VAL A 164 -18.67 8.04 31.93
CA VAL A 164 -18.40 8.98 30.84
C VAL A 164 -17.47 8.37 29.79
N ASN A 165 -16.41 7.66 30.20
CA ASN A 165 -15.51 6.98 29.28
C ASN A 165 -16.21 5.87 28.48
N ILE A 166 -17.14 5.12 29.10
CA ILE A 166 -17.98 4.14 28.39
C ILE A 166 -18.83 4.83 27.32
N ILE A 167 -19.56 5.90 27.70
CA ILE A 167 -20.43 6.64 26.77
C ILE A 167 -19.60 7.21 25.62
N LEU A 168 -18.49 7.87 25.92
CA LEU A 168 -17.60 8.45 24.91
C LEU A 168 -17.07 7.38 23.95
N THR A 169 -16.60 6.26 24.49
CA THR A 169 -16.08 5.14 23.67
C THR A 169 -17.18 4.52 22.82
N CYS A 170 -18.40 4.35 23.36
CA CYS A 170 -19.55 3.87 22.59
C CYS A 170 -19.92 4.81 21.45
N LEU A 171 -19.98 6.13 21.71
CA LEU A 171 -20.31 7.12 20.70
C LEU A 171 -19.26 7.15 19.57
N LEU A 172 -17.98 7.20 19.93
CA LEU A 172 -16.88 7.18 18.97
C LEU A 172 -16.89 5.89 18.14
N GLY A 173 -17.09 4.73 18.79
CA GLY A 173 -17.15 3.45 18.14
C GLY A 173 -18.35 3.34 17.19
N LEU A 174 -19.53 3.81 17.61
CA LEU A 174 -20.73 3.79 16.78
C LEU A 174 -20.58 4.70 15.54
N ILE A 175 -20.10 5.93 15.73
CA ILE A 175 -19.85 6.86 14.61
C ILE A 175 -18.87 6.25 13.63
N SER A 176 -17.76 5.68 14.12
CA SER A 176 -16.75 5.03 13.29
C SER A 176 -17.33 3.83 12.51
N LEU A 177 -18.12 3.00 13.16
CA LEU A 177 -18.76 1.85 12.52
C LEU A 177 -19.76 2.29 11.45
N LEU A 178 -20.55 3.31 11.70
CA LEU A 178 -21.46 3.89 10.70
C LEU A 178 -20.70 4.41 9.49
N LEU A 179 -19.61 5.16 9.71
CA LEU A 179 -18.74 5.62 8.62
C LEU A 179 -18.16 4.45 7.81
N TYR A 180 -17.78 3.35 8.46
CA TYR A 180 -17.28 2.15 7.78
C TYR A 180 -18.34 1.48 6.90
N ILE A 181 -19.60 1.41 7.37
CA ILE A 181 -20.70 0.75 6.65
C ILE A 181 -21.20 1.59 5.47
N ILE A 182 -21.28 2.91 5.61
CA ILE A 182 -21.74 3.80 4.54
C ILE A 182 -20.86 3.66 3.29
N PRO A 183 -21.43 3.58 2.06
CA PRO A 183 -20.65 3.51 0.84
C PRO A 183 -19.61 4.62 0.72
N GLY A 184 -18.41 4.27 0.25
CA GLY A 184 -17.32 5.24 0.13
C GLY A 184 -16.02 4.60 -0.38
N SER A 185 -14.94 5.37 -0.44
CA SER A 185 -13.64 4.91 -0.91
C SER A 185 -13.09 3.75 -0.08
N ALA A 186 -12.79 2.62 -0.72
CA ALA A 186 -12.17 1.45 -0.07
C ALA A 186 -10.82 1.80 0.56
N SER A 187 -9.99 2.60 -0.13
CA SER A 187 -8.70 3.08 0.39
C SER A 187 -8.88 3.92 1.66
N ALA A 188 -9.84 4.86 1.68
CA ALA A 188 -10.10 5.67 2.87
C ALA A 188 -10.56 4.81 4.06
N LYS A 189 -11.43 3.83 3.83
CA LYS A 189 -11.90 2.88 4.86
C LYS A 189 -10.80 2.01 5.43
N PHE A 190 -9.78 1.72 4.64
CA PHE A 190 -8.64 0.91 5.07
C PHE A 190 -7.61 1.73 5.85
N TYR A 191 -7.25 2.92 5.38
CA TYR A 191 -6.10 3.68 5.88
C TYR A 191 -6.43 4.76 6.92
N TYR A 192 -7.67 5.30 6.98
CA TYR A 192 -7.95 6.45 7.86
C TYR A 192 -8.59 6.04 9.18
N LEU A 193 -8.11 6.65 10.26
CA LEU A 193 -8.56 6.40 11.63
C LEU A 193 -10.07 6.51 11.84
N PRO A 194 -10.83 7.48 11.29
CA PRO A 194 -12.27 7.56 11.52
C PRO A 194 -13.03 6.30 11.12
N TYR A 195 -12.56 5.57 10.12
CA TYR A 195 -13.20 4.34 9.64
C TYR A 195 -12.76 3.08 10.39
N ARG A 196 -11.70 3.15 11.19
CA ARG A 196 -11.06 2.03 11.91
C ARG A 196 -11.15 2.18 13.43
N LEU A 197 -11.64 3.33 13.92
CA LEU A 197 -11.67 3.64 15.35
C LEU A 197 -12.56 2.69 16.15
N TYR A 198 -13.62 2.12 15.54
CA TYR A 198 -14.52 1.16 16.21
C TYR A 198 -13.78 -0.10 16.70
N GLU A 199 -12.71 -0.51 16.06
CA GLU A 199 -11.88 -1.66 16.46
C GLU A 199 -11.15 -1.37 17.78
N PHE A 200 -10.53 -0.19 17.88
CA PHE A 200 -9.93 0.28 19.14
C PHE A 200 -10.99 0.43 20.23
N CYS A 201 -12.16 0.98 19.88
CA CYS A 201 -13.26 1.16 20.83
C CYS A 201 -13.79 -0.17 21.35
N ALA A 202 -13.84 -1.23 20.53
CA ALA A 202 -14.22 -2.58 20.97
C ALA A 202 -13.31 -3.06 22.10
N GLY A 203 -11.98 -2.92 21.94
CA GLY A 203 -11.02 -3.27 22.99
C GLY A 203 -11.13 -2.38 24.23
N SER A 204 -11.31 -1.07 24.05
CA SER A 204 -11.48 -0.10 25.14
C SER A 204 -12.73 -0.40 25.97
N LEU A 205 -13.84 -0.77 25.33
CA LEU A 205 -15.08 -1.14 26.00
C LEU A 205 -14.90 -2.39 26.88
N MET A 206 -14.15 -3.41 26.41
CA MET A 206 -13.85 -4.58 27.23
C MET A 206 -13.11 -4.19 28.52
N TYR A 207 -12.20 -3.23 28.46
CA TYR A 207 -11.54 -2.72 29.65
C TYR A 207 -12.53 -2.02 30.59
N TYR A 208 -13.31 -1.04 30.12
CA TYR A 208 -14.21 -0.27 30.97
C TYR A 208 -15.42 -1.07 31.49
N LEU A 209 -15.94 -2.01 30.76
CA LEU A 209 -17.12 -2.79 31.16
C LEU A 209 -16.76 -3.90 32.15
N PHE A 210 -15.62 -4.55 31.98
CA PHE A 210 -15.37 -5.85 32.62
C PHE A 210 -14.12 -5.92 33.48
N ALA A 211 -13.05 -5.16 33.23
CA ALA A 211 -11.80 -5.27 33.98
C ALA A 211 -11.92 -4.96 35.48
N HIS A 212 -12.98 -4.25 35.89
CA HIS A 212 -13.26 -3.89 37.27
C HIS A 212 -14.32 -4.77 37.96
N LYS A 213 -14.90 -5.71 37.23
CA LYS A 213 -15.90 -6.63 37.81
C LYS A 213 -15.21 -7.84 38.43
N ASN A 214 -15.48 -8.11 39.70
CA ASN A 214 -14.99 -9.31 40.40
C ASN A 214 -15.71 -10.60 39.97
N ILE A 215 -16.25 -10.65 38.76
CA ILE A 215 -16.90 -11.84 38.22
C ILE A 215 -15.82 -12.79 37.75
N ARG A 216 -15.53 -13.86 38.51
CA ARG A 216 -14.61 -14.90 38.11
C ARG A 216 -15.35 -15.92 37.26
N ILE A 217 -14.84 -16.21 36.07
CA ILE A 217 -15.31 -17.29 35.24
C ILE A 217 -14.63 -18.58 35.68
N GLN A 218 -15.40 -19.66 35.77
CA GLN A 218 -14.83 -20.98 36.10
C GLN A 218 -13.77 -21.37 35.06
N ASN A 219 -12.64 -21.87 35.52
CA ASN A 219 -11.49 -22.14 34.64
C ASN A 219 -11.78 -23.11 33.51
N SER A 220 -12.62 -24.13 33.74
CA SER A 220 -13.04 -25.10 32.72
C SER A 220 -13.86 -24.45 31.62
N VAL A 221 -14.85 -23.63 31.96
CA VAL A 221 -15.71 -22.90 31.02
C VAL A 221 -14.84 -21.90 30.23
N ALA A 222 -13.97 -21.17 30.92
CA ALA A 222 -13.06 -20.20 30.29
C ALA A 222 -12.13 -20.89 29.29
N LYS A 223 -11.58 -22.08 29.61
CA LYS A 223 -10.70 -22.83 28.70
C LYS A 223 -11.44 -23.26 27.44
N VAL A 224 -12.64 -23.84 27.57
CA VAL A 224 -13.46 -24.26 26.42
C VAL A 224 -13.84 -23.06 25.54
N ALA A 225 -14.38 -21.99 26.14
CA ALA A 225 -14.73 -20.78 25.40
C ALA A 225 -13.54 -20.15 24.68
N THR A 226 -12.38 -20.08 25.35
CA THR A 226 -11.12 -19.59 24.74
C THR A 226 -10.71 -20.44 23.55
N SER A 227 -10.80 -21.79 23.66
CA SER A 227 -10.45 -22.71 22.56
C SER A 227 -11.37 -22.50 21.35
N ILE A 228 -12.69 -22.38 21.58
CA ILE A 228 -13.67 -22.14 20.51
C ILE A 228 -13.39 -20.81 19.80
N ILE A 229 -13.12 -19.75 20.57
CA ILE A 229 -12.83 -18.42 19.97
C ILE A 229 -11.52 -18.43 19.18
N TYR A 230 -10.46 -19.07 19.70
CA TYR A 230 -9.21 -19.21 18.94
C TYR A 230 -9.42 -20.02 17.66
N LEU A 231 -10.19 -21.11 17.72
CA LEU A 231 -10.53 -21.88 16.52
C LEU A 231 -11.26 -21.00 15.51
N GLY A 232 -12.23 -20.21 15.94
CA GLY A 232 -12.95 -19.27 15.09
C GLY A 232 -12.03 -18.22 14.45
N ILE A 233 -11.11 -17.64 15.23
CA ILE A 233 -10.09 -16.68 14.73
C ILE A 233 -9.18 -17.35 13.68
N ILE A 234 -8.65 -18.54 13.99
CA ILE A 234 -7.77 -19.30 13.07
C ILE A 234 -8.53 -19.67 11.80
N THR A 235 -9.77 -20.13 11.91
CA THR A 235 -10.60 -20.45 10.74
C THR A 235 -10.83 -19.23 9.85
N LEU A 236 -11.17 -18.08 10.41
CA LEU A 236 -11.37 -16.84 9.64
C LEU A 236 -10.11 -16.35 8.91
N ILE A 237 -8.93 -16.63 9.48
CA ILE A 237 -7.64 -16.20 8.91
C ILE A 237 -7.16 -17.19 7.84
N PHE A 238 -7.24 -18.50 8.09
CA PHE A 238 -6.56 -19.51 7.27
C PHE A 238 -7.48 -20.30 6.34
N VAL A 239 -8.80 -20.20 6.53
CA VAL A 239 -9.77 -20.92 5.68
C VAL A 239 -10.51 -19.92 4.81
N GLU A 240 -10.53 -20.19 3.51
CA GLU A 240 -11.32 -19.44 2.57
C GLU A 240 -12.80 -19.81 2.73
N LEU A 241 -13.57 -18.89 3.30
CA LEU A 241 -15.01 -19.01 3.47
C LEU A 241 -15.70 -18.11 2.45
N GLU A 242 -15.99 -18.63 1.27
CA GLU A 242 -16.58 -17.88 0.14
C GLU A 242 -17.93 -17.24 0.51
N LEU A 243 -18.72 -17.88 1.38
CA LEU A 243 -20.03 -17.41 1.84
C LEU A 243 -19.96 -16.16 2.73
N ILE A 244 -18.79 -15.82 3.27
CA ILE A 244 -18.63 -14.70 4.21
C ILE A 244 -17.90 -13.55 3.53
N SER A 245 -18.60 -12.44 3.32
CA SER A 245 -18.00 -11.24 2.74
C SER A 245 -16.86 -10.66 3.60
N ARG A 246 -15.89 -10.00 2.98
CA ARG A 246 -14.72 -9.38 3.67
C ARG A 246 -15.13 -8.48 4.84
N PRO A 247 -16.13 -7.57 4.72
CA PRO A 247 -16.59 -6.76 5.87
C PRO A 247 -17.12 -7.58 7.03
N ILE A 248 -17.85 -8.66 6.76
CA ILE A 248 -18.38 -9.54 7.80
C ILE A 248 -17.24 -10.30 8.50
N LYS A 249 -16.25 -10.83 7.75
CA LYS A 249 -15.04 -11.45 8.33
C LYS A 249 -14.35 -10.48 9.29
N LEU A 250 -14.17 -9.21 8.89
CA LEU A 250 -13.53 -8.17 9.70
C LEU A 250 -14.33 -7.88 10.98
N LEU A 251 -15.61 -7.64 10.89
CA LEU A 251 -16.46 -7.40 12.07
C LEU A 251 -16.47 -8.59 13.03
N THR A 252 -16.49 -9.81 12.48
CA THR A 252 -16.47 -11.05 13.27
C THR A 252 -15.15 -11.19 14.03
N ILE A 253 -13.99 -10.95 13.39
CA ILE A 253 -12.68 -11.04 14.06
C ILE A 253 -12.52 -10.01 15.17
N VAL A 254 -13.03 -8.79 14.96
CA VAL A 254 -13.07 -7.74 15.99
C VAL A 254 -13.90 -8.18 17.20
N GLY A 255 -15.10 -8.73 16.96
CA GLY A 255 -15.98 -9.24 18.02
C GLY A 255 -15.35 -10.42 18.78
N LEU A 256 -14.83 -11.41 18.07
CA LEU A 256 -14.14 -12.57 18.68
C LEU A 256 -12.93 -12.14 19.49
N THR A 257 -12.14 -11.20 18.97
CA THR A 257 -10.97 -10.67 19.68
C THR A 257 -11.37 -9.94 20.96
N ALA A 258 -12.40 -9.10 20.91
CA ALA A 258 -12.93 -8.40 22.07
C ALA A 258 -13.42 -9.38 23.16
N LEU A 259 -14.19 -10.40 22.77
CA LEU A 259 -14.65 -11.46 23.68
C LEU A 259 -13.47 -12.23 24.28
N LEU A 260 -12.46 -12.56 23.48
CA LEU A 260 -11.26 -13.26 23.95
C LEU A 260 -10.49 -12.45 24.99
N ILE A 261 -10.34 -11.14 24.76
CA ILE A 261 -9.70 -10.21 25.70
C ILE A 261 -10.47 -10.16 27.03
N ASP A 262 -11.80 -10.13 26.98
CA ASP A 262 -12.64 -10.18 28.18
C ASP A 262 -12.44 -11.47 28.95
N LEU A 263 -12.50 -12.63 28.30
CA LEU A 263 -12.26 -13.93 28.94
C LEU A 263 -10.87 -14.00 29.58
N MET A 264 -9.83 -13.57 28.86
CA MET A 264 -8.44 -13.54 29.36
C MET A 264 -8.24 -12.58 30.55
N SER A 265 -9.03 -11.51 30.62
CA SER A 265 -8.94 -10.53 31.72
C SER A 265 -9.62 -11.02 33.00
N ARG A 266 -10.66 -11.85 32.89
CA ARG A 266 -11.47 -12.34 34.02
C ARG A 266 -11.12 -13.74 34.49
N ALA A 267 -10.56 -14.58 33.63
CA ALA A 267 -10.17 -15.94 33.98
C ALA A 267 -8.72 -15.98 34.46
N LYS A 268 -8.46 -16.68 35.57
CA LYS A 268 -7.10 -17.10 35.96
C LYS A 268 -6.71 -18.30 35.10
N ILE A 269 -6.37 -18.07 33.84
CA ILE A 269 -5.87 -19.13 32.96
C ILE A 269 -4.50 -19.57 33.51
N GLU A 270 -4.41 -20.83 33.94
CA GLU A 270 -3.18 -21.40 34.48
C GLU A 270 -2.00 -21.25 33.50
N GLN A 271 -0.80 -21.01 34.05
CA GLN A 271 0.42 -20.70 33.28
C GLN A 271 0.92 -21.86 32.39
N ASN A 272 0.36 -23.06 32.51
CA ASN A 272 0.77 -24.27 31.78
C ASN A 272 -0.25 -24.72 30.73
N ASN A 273 -0.95 -23.79 30.08
CA ASN A 273 -1.87 -24.09 28.99
C ASN A 273 -1.26 -23.67 27.63
N ILE A 274 -1.74 -24.27 26.53
CA ILE A 274 -1.35 -23.91 25.15
C ILE A 274 -1.49 -22.40 24.88
N PHE A 275 -2.51 -21.75 25.48
CA PHE A 275 -2.76 -20.30 25.37
C PHE A 275 -1.83 -19.42 26.22
N SER A 276 -0.91 -20.02 26.97
CA SER A 276 0.12 -19.33 27.75
C SER A 276 1.52 -19.89 27.50
N ASN A 277 1.72 -20.61 26.40
CA ASN A 277 2.98 -21.22 26.01
C ASN A 277 4.09 -20.15 25.96
N LYS A 278 5.19 -20.40 26.64
CA LYS A 278 6.28 -19.44 26.80
C LYS A 278 6.97 -19.13 25.48
N GLN A 279 7.16 -20.09 24.61
CA GLN A 279 7.85 -19.92 23.32
C GLN A 279 6.99 -19.10 22.37
N VAL A 280 5.70 -19.44 22.25
CA VAL A 280 4.74 -18.66 21.44
C VAL A 280 4.57 -17.24 21.98
N ALA A 281 4.50 -17.09 23.31
CA ALA A 281 4.43 -15.77 23.94
C ALA A 281 5.66 -14.89 23.66
N LEU A 282 6.85 -15.46 23.45
CA LEU A 282 8.05 -14.70 23.05
C LEU A 282 7.89 -14.10 21.65
N ILE A 283 7.29 -14.83 20.70
CA ILE A 283 6.98 -14.30 19.36
C ILE A 283 6.04 -13.09 19.48
N GLY A 284 4.96 -13.23 20.24
CA GLY A 284 4.02 -12.12 20.46
C GLY A 284 4.62 -10.96 21.24
N ALA A 285 5.62 -11.23 22.09
CA ALA A 285 6.37 -10.21 22.80
C ALA A 285 7.21 -9.34 21.85
N ALA A 286 7.83 -9.96 20.85
CA ALA A 286 8.63 -9.33 19.81
C ALA A 286 7.79 -8.90 18.58
N SER A 287 6.46 -8.99 18.67
CA SER A 287 5.56 -8.76 17.51
C SER A 287 5.78 -7.41 16.82
N TYR A 288 6.13 -6.35 17.55
CA TYR A 288 6.43 -5.06 16.95
C TYR A 288 7.72 -5.10 16.13
N SER A 289 8.80 -5.66 16.64
CA SER A 289 10.05 -5.83 15.90
C SER A 289 9.85 -6.71 14.66
N ILE A 290 9.10 -7.83 14.77
CA ILE A 290 8.77 -8.70 13.63
C ILE A 290 7.96 -7.91 12.60
N PHE A 291 6.96 -7.15 13.06
CA PHE A 291 6.12 -6.31 12.20
C PHE A 291 6.94 -5.29 11.41
N VAL A 292 7.91 -4.65 12.01
CA VAL A 292 8.74 -3.64 11.32
C VAL A 292 9.71 -4.31 10.33
N TRP A 293 10.35 -5.41 10.69
CA TRP A 293 11.37 -6.01 9.84
C TRP A 293 10.84 -6.85 8.67
N HIS A 294 9.73 -7.59 8.86
CA HIS A 294 9.30 -8.55 7.83
C HIS A 294 9.12 -7.91 6.45
N GLN A 295 8.36 -6.82 6.34
CA GLN A 295 8.08 -6.20 5.05
C GLN A 295 9.31 -5.53 4.45
N VAL A 296 10.16 -4.91 5.28
CA VAL A 296 11.43 -4.35 4.80
C VAL A 296 12.27 -5.43 4.15
N ILE A 297 12.47 -6.56 4.84
CA ILE A 297 13.27 -7.67 4.32
C ILE A 297 12.63 -8.26 3.07
N PHE A 298 11.32 -8.48 3.07
CA PHE A 298 10.58 -9.05 1.94
C PHE A 298 10.69 -8.17 0.69
N ALA A 299 10.40 -6.88 0.82
CA ALA A 299 10.47 -5.94 -0.30
C ALA A 299 11.90 -5.82 -0.86
N LEU A 300 12.90 -5.69 0.01
CA LEU A 300 14.29 -5.62 -0.44
C LEU A 300 14.76 -6.93 -1.08
N THR A 301 14.28 -8.08 -0.61
CA THR A 301 14.58 -9.39 -1.24
C THR A 301 13.91 -9.52 -2.60
N ARG A 302 12.62 -9.15 -2.73
CA ARG A 302 11.93 -9.12 -4.02
C ARG A 302 12.65 -8.23 -5.02
N TYR A 303 13.13 -7.09 -4.57
CA TYR A 303 13.85 -6.14 -5.42
C TYR A 303 15.21 -6.66 -5.86
N SER A 304 15.96 -7.37 -4.98
CA SER A 304 17.36 -7.76 -5.22
C SER A 304 17.57 -9.16 -5.75
N PHE A 305 16.76 -10.14 -5.31
CA PHE A 305 17.05 -11.56 -5.54
C PHE A 305 15.93 -12.29 -6.27
N THR A 306 14.74 -12.32 -5.71
CA THR A 306 13.60 -13.06 -6.28
C THR A 306 12.28 -12.46 -5.84
N ASN A 307 11.28 -12.47 -6.72
CA ASN A 307 9.89 -12.14 -6.40
C ASN A 307 9.14 -13.31 -5.73
N ASN A 308 9.62 -14.54 -5.88
CA ASN A 308 9.00 -15.71 -5.26
C ASN A 308 9.65 -16.02 -3.89
N LEU A 309 9.04 -15.51 -2.82
CA LEU A 309 9.50 -15.75 -1.44
C LEU A 309 9.06 -17.11 -0.89
N THR A 310 8.25 -17.89 -1.61
CA THR A 310 7.75 -19.20 -1.15
C THR A 310 8.68 -20.35 -1.51
N GLU A 311 9.66 -20.11 -2.36
CA GLU A 311 10.73 -21.09 -2.61
C GLU A 311 11.56 -21.33 -1.34
N VAL A 312 12.05 -22.55 -1.16
CA VAL A 312 12.69 -23.02 0.09
C VAL A 312 13.82 -22.11 0.56
N ILE A 313 14.77 -21.76 -0.32
CA ILE A 313 15.93 -20.95 0.07
C ILE A 313 15.55 -19.50 0.38
N PRO A 314 14.81 -18.77 -0.46
CA PRO A 314 14.29 -17.44 -0.12
C PRO A 314 13.45 -17.45 1.14
N PHE A 315 12.53 -18.41 1.30
CA PHE A 315 11.68 -18.54 2.48
C PHE A 315 12.49 -18.63 3.77
N LEU A 316 13.42 -19.59 3.86
CA LEU A 316 14.26 -19.77 5.03
C LEU A 316 15.14 -18.53 5.30
N SER A 317 15.66 -17.90 4.25
CA SER A 317 16.51 -16.72 4.35
C SER A 317 15.75 -15.51 4.90
N VAL A 318 14.57 -15.18 4.36
CA VAL A 318 13.79 -14.02 4.81
C VAL A 318 13.21 -14.21 6.20
N ILE A 319 12.73 -15.42 6.53
CA ILE A 319 12.24 -15.73 7.88
C ILE A 319 13.37 -15.72 8.88
N GLY A 320 14.52 -16.34 8.57
CA GLY A 320 15.70 -16.36 9.44
C GLY A 320 16.23 -14.96 9.72
N LEU A 321 16.37 -14.12 8.68
CA LEU A 321 16.85 -12.74 8.83
C LEU A 321 15.84 -11.89 9.62
N THR A 322 14.54 -12.04 9.33
CA THR A 322 13.47 -11.38 10.09
C THR A 322 13.54 -11.76 11.57
N ALA A 323 13.68 -13.04 11.88
CA ALA A 323 13.78 -13.52 13.27
C ALA A 323 15.01 -12.94 13.99
N ILE A 324 16.20 -13.01 13.36
CA ILE A 324 17.44 -12.49 13.93
C ILE A 324 17.33 -10.99 14.24
N LEU A 325 16.94 -10.17 13.24
CA LEU A 325 16.84 -8.73 13.42
C LEU A 325 15.74 -8.36 14.42
N SER A 326 14.66 -9.13 14.47
CA SER A 326 13.57 -8.91 15.44
C SER A 326 14.02 -9.21 16.86
N VAL A 327 14.77 -10.30 17.10
CA VAL A 327 15.30 -10.62 18.42
C VAL A 327 16.30 -9.55 18.89
N LEU A 328 17.21 -9.12 18.00
CA LEU A 328 18.16 -8.05 18.31
C LEU A 328 17.45 -6.73 18.64
N SER A 329 16.48 -6.33 17.81
CA SER A 329 15.72 -5.10 18.02
C SER A 329 14.87 -5.15 19.28
N TYR A 330 14.18 -6.27 19.53
CA TYR A 330 13.42 -6.48 20.75
C TYR A 330 14.28 -6.35 22.00
N LYS A 331 15.49 -6.97 21.99
CA LYS A 331 16.40 -6.97 23.14
C LYS A 331 17.09 -5.63 23.36
N TYR A 332 17.58 -4.98 22.29
CA TYR A 332 18.48 -3.84 22.40
C TYR A 332 17.82 -2.49 22.08
N ILE A 333 16.71 -2.44 21.32
CA ILE A 333 16.05 -1.20 20.92
C ILE A 333 14.76 -0.97 21.71
N GLU A 334 13.86 -1.95 21.78
CA GLU A 334 12.56 -1.77 22.47
C GLU A 334 12.67 -1.60 23.99
N HIS A 335 13.78 -2.01 24.61
CA HIS A 335 14.00 -2.00 26.06
C HIS A 335 15.04 -0.98 26.54
N ILE A 336 15.39 0.00 25.72
CA ILE A 336 16.33 1.05 26.10
C ILE A 336 15.77 1.89 27.26
N LYS A 337 16.62 2.15 28.25
CA LYS A 337 16.26 2.89 29.48
C LYS A 337 16.64 4.37 29.42
N GLU A 338 17.76 4.72 28.78
CA GLU A 338 18.31 6.08 28.69
C GLU A 338 17.56 6.96 27.69
N LYS A 339 16.37 7.42 28.10
CA LYS A 339 15.41 8.08 27.20
C LYS A 339 15.90 9.41 26.63
N LYS A 340 16.57 10.27 27.43
CA LYS A 340 16.91 11.63 27.00
C LYS A 340 17.92 11.65 25.84
N ILE A 341 19.01 10.90 25.98
CA ILE A 341 20.06 10.81 24.94
C ILE A 341 19.49 10.21 23.67
N ILE A 342 18.68 9.15 23.79
CA ILE A 342 18.09 8.48 22.64
C ILE A 342 17.06 9.36 21.93
N TRP A 343 16.30 10.17 22.65
CA TRP A 343 15.45 11.19 22.02
C TRP A 343 16.25 12.17 21.17
N MET A 344 17.37 12.66 21.70
CA MET A 344 18.25 13.58 20.94
C MET A 344 18.79 12.90 19.69
N ILE A 345 19.28 11.67 19.80
CA ILE A 345 19.77 10.88 18.65
C ILE A 345 18.63 10.62 17.66
N ALA A 346 17.47 10.20 18.12
CA ALA A 346 16.31 9.94 17.26
C ALA A 346 15.85 11.20 16.50
N CYS A 347 15.81 12.36 17.18
CA CYS A 347 15.50 13.63 16.52
C CYS A 347 16.55 14.00 15.47
N ALA A 348 17.85 13.81 15.76
CA ALA A 348 18.91 14.06 14.79
C ALA A 348 18.81 13.12 13.58
N ILE A 349 18.57 11.84 13.80
CA ILE A 349 18.37 10.86 12.71
C ILE A 349 17.12 11.22 11.88
N ALA A 350 16.01 11.55 12.53
CA ALA A 350 14.79 11.95 11.85
C ALA A 350 15.01 13.20 10.99
N PHE A 351 15.73 14.19 11.49
CA PHE A 351 16.10 15.39 10.74
C PHE A 351 16.97 15.05 9.52
N LEU A 352 18.02 14.25 9.71
CA LEU A 352 18.95 13.87 8.64
C LEU A 352 18.25 13.02 7.57
N THR A 353 17.48 12.02 7.97
CA THR A 353 16.75 11.16 7.01
C THR A 353 15.66 11.93 6.27
N THR A 354 14.97 12.85 6.94
CA THR A 354 13.97 13.73 6.29
C THR A 354 14.65 14.66 5.30
N SER A 355 15.75 15.33 5.67
CA SER A 355 16.49 16.22 4.78
C SER A 355 17.05 15.48 3.55
N PHE A 356 17.58 14.27 3.76
CA PHE A 356 18.07 13.44 2.68
C PHE A 356 16.94 12.94 1.77
N SER A 357 15.80 12.57 2.35
CA SER A 357 14.61 12.19 1.58
C SER A 357 14.06 13.36 0.75
N LEU A 358 14.06 14.57 1.29
CA LEU A 358 13.70 15.78 0.53
C LEU A 358 14.66 16.03 -0.64
N TYR A 359 15.96 15.82 -0.43
CA TYR A 359 16.94 15.88 -1.52
C TYR A 359 16.63 14.86 -2.63
N ILE A 360 16.30 13.61 -2.27
CA ILE A 360 15.91 12.57 -3.24
C ILE A 360 14.65 13.00 -3.99
N TYR A 361 13.64 13.48 -3.28
CA TYR A 361 12.37 13.93 -3.85
C TYR A 361 12.55 15.10 -4.82
N THR A 362 13.34 16.11 -4.46
CA THR A 362 13.60 17.29 -5.33
C THR A 362 14.39 16.93 -6.58
N ASN A 363 15.10 15.79 -6.58
CA ASN A 363 15.79 15.24 -7.73
C ASN A 363 15.01 14.11 -8.42
N ALA A 364 13.70 13.97 -8.15
CA ALA A 364 12.86 12.91 -8.73
C ALA A 364 13.50 11.52 -8.62
N GLY A 365 14.13 11.20 -7.48
CA GLY A 365 14.82 9.94 -7.24
C GLY A 365 16.14 9.74 -8.00
N VAL A 366 16.53 10.67 -8.88
CA VAL A 366 17.73 10.54 -9.72
C VAL A 366 18.98 10.94 -8.95
N VAL A 367 19.55 9.99 -8.24
CA VAL A 367 20.80 10.17 -7.46
C VAL A 367 22.04 9.66 -8.17
N ARG A 368 21.86 8.96 -9.27
CA ARG A 368 22.89 8.41 -10.17
C ARG A 368 22.38 8.37 -11.60
N ASP A 369 23.29 8.16 -12.52
CA ASP A 369 22.93 7.95 -13.92
C ASP A 369 22.19 6.62 -14.09
N VAL A 370 21.11 6.63 -14.86
CA VAL A 370 20.34 5.44 -15.26
C VAL A 370 20.19 5.47 -16.79
N PRO A 371 21.20 4.95 -17.50
CA PRO A 371 21.23 4.99 -18.97
C PRO A 371 20.00 4.34 -19.61
N GLU A 372 19.43 3.34 -18.98
CA GLU A 372 18.21 2.63 -19.44
C GLU A 372 16.97 3.53 -19.50
N LEU A 373 16.97 4.61 -18.73
CA LEU A 373 15.87 5.59 -18.66
C LEU A 373 16.20 6.92 -19.33
N ASP A 374 17.40 7.05 -19.90
CA ASP A 374 17.95 8.34 -20.43
C ASP A 374 18.05 9.44 -19.39
N VAL A 375 18.23 9.09 -18.11
CA VAL A 375 18.39 10.06 -17.03
C VAL A 375 19.84 10.13 -16.55
N VAL A 376 20.32 11.37 -16.33
CA VAL A 376 21.68 11.67 -15.89
C VAL A 376 21.60 12.51 -14.61
N LYS A 377 22.40 12.14 -13.61
CA LYS A 377 22.51 12.91 -12.37
C LYS A 377 22.89 14.38 -12.67
N GLY A 378 22.15 15.30 -12.06
CA GLY A 378 22.40 16.74 -12.21
C GLY A 378 21.73 17.40 -13.41
N ASN A 379 21.11 16.65 -14.31
CA ASN A 379 20.29 17.16 -15.40
C ASN A 379 18.83 16.74 -15.24
N VAL A 380 18.34 16.74 -14.01
CA VAL A 380 16.96 16.36 -13.69
C VAL A 380 16.20 17.64 -13.40
N TYR A 381 15.34 18.02 -14.31
CA TYR A 381 14.39 19.07 -14.08
C TYR A 381 13.04 18.41 -13.73
N ARG A 382 12.69 18.41 -12.45
CA ARG A 382 11.41 17.94 -11.87
C ARG A 382 10.71 16.83 -12.65
N GLY A 383 11.33 15.65 -12.67
CA GLY A 383 10.76 14.53 -13.40
C GLY A 383 10.70 14.77 -14.90
N MET A 384 11.85 14.69 -15.56
CA MET A 384 11.92 14.74 -17.04
C MET A 384 10.93 13.79 -17.69
N TRP A 385 10.66 12.66 -17.01
CA TRP A 385 9.62 11.72 -17.40
C TRP A 385 8.22 12.32 -17.27
N ALA A 386 7.89 12.97 -16.15
CA ALA A 386 6.60 13.63 -15.97
C ALA A 386 6.38 14.71 -17.03
N GLU A 387 7.40 15.51 -17.33
CA GLU A 387 7.33 16.52 -18.41
C GLU A 387 7.08 15.88 -19.78
N TYR A 388 7.74 14.76 -20.07
CA TYR A 388 7.53 14.00 -21.30
C TYR A 388 6.11 13.42 -21.37
N CYS A 389 5.63 12.81 -20.28
CA CYS A 389 4.27 12.29 -20.22
C CYS A 389 3.23 13.41 -20.30
N ASP A 390 3.45 14.50 -19.59
CA ASP A 390 2.48 15.59 -19.47
C ASP A 390 2.41 16.45 -20.72
N ARG A 391 3.38 16.33 -21.65
CA ARG A 391 3.27 17.02 -22.95
C ARG A 391 1.96 16.70 -23.68
N GLY A 392 1.39 15.52 -23.46
CA GLY A 392 0.10 15.12 -24.01
C GLY A 392 -1.06 16.05 -23.62
N TYR A 393 -1.01 16.68 -22.45
CA TYR A 393 -2.03 17.65 -22.04
C TYR A 393 -2.02 18.94 -22.87
N LYS A 394 -0.89 19.31 -23.50
CA LYS A 394 -0.80 20.45 -24.41
C LYS A 394 -1.67 20.25 -25.66
N TYR A 395 -2.13 19.03 -25.90
CA TYR A 395 -3.03 18.64 -26.99
C TYR A 395 -4.51 18.63 -26.58
N ASP A 396 -4.86 18.96 -25.34
CA ASP A 396 -6.25 19.22 -24.92
C ASP A 396 -6.69 20.62 -25.40
N LYS A 397 -6.87 20.70 -26.70
CA LYS A 397 -7.24 21.91 -27.44
C LYS A 397 -8.11 21.51 -28.63
N ASP A 398 -8.77 22.47 -29.25
CA ASP A 398 -9.51 22.21 -30.49
C ASP A 398 -8.58 22.03 -31.70
N PHE A 399 -9.08 21.33 -32.71
CA PHE A 399 -8.38 21.15 -33.98
C PHE A 399 -8.03 22.48 -34.62
N THR A 400 -6.87 22.51 -35.28
CA THR A 400 -6.48 23.65 -36.09
C THR A 400 -7.21 23.67 -37.43
N GLU A 401 -7.39 24.84 -38.02
CA GLU A 401 -8.01 24.97 -39.35
C GLU A 401 -6.96 24.66 -40.45
N THR A 402 -6.60 23.40 -40.56
CA THR A 402 -5.67 22.88 -41.57
C THR A 402 -6.30 21.74 -42.36
N SER A 403 -5.72 21.43 -43.52
CA SER A 403 -6.15 20.28 -44.35
C SER A 403 -5.62 18.93 -43.82
N LYS A 404 -4.90 18.91 -42.72
CA LYS A 404 -4.38 17.68 -42.14
C LYS A 404 -5.51 16.82 -41.58
N PRO A 405 -5.43 15.48 -41.72
CA PRO A 405 -6.34 14.56 -41.03
C PRO A 405 -6.41 14.83 -39.53
N LYS A 406 -7.62 14.85 -38.97
CA LYS A 406 -7.91 15.24 -37.58
C LYS A 406 -8.05 14.02 -36.71
N TRP A 407 -7.11 13.82 -35.80
CA TRP A 407 -7.01 12.66 -34.94
C TRP A 407 -7.34 13.02 -33.50
N TYR A 408 -8.36 12.40 -32.94
CA TYR A 408 -8.83 12.65 -31.60
C TYR A 408 -8.48 11.46 -30.68
N VAL A 409 -7.68 11.69 -29.65
CA VAL A 409 -7.31 10.69 -28.66
C VAL A 409 -8.07 10.93 -27.36
N ILE A 410 -8.79 9.92 -26.90
CA ILE A 410 -9.54 9.95 -25.63
C ILE A 410 -8.93 8.92 -24.68
N GLY A 411 -8.59 9.34 -23.46
CA GLY A 411 -8.07 8.43 -22.47
C GLY A 411 -7.44 9.11 -21.25
N ASN A 412 -7.10 8.30 -20.28
CA ASN A 412 -6.30 8.74 -19.14
C ASN A 412 -4.82 8.85 -19.55
N SER A 413 -3.90 8.52 -18.67
CA SER A 413 -2.48 8.48 -18.99
C SER A 413 -2.11 7.54 -20.16
N PHE A 414 -2.89 6.49 -20.39
CA PHE A 414 -2.72 5.63 -21.57
C PHE A 414 -3.06 6.39 -22.86
N GLY A 415 -4.03 7.30 -22.82
CA GLY A 415 -4.29 8.23 -23.92
C GLY A 415 -3.13 9.19 -24.16
N ARG A 416 -2.47 9.69 -23.09
CA ARG A 416 -1.23 10.48 -23.22
C ARG A 416 -0.10 9.69 -23.87
N ASP A 417 0.04 8.40 -23.49
CA ASP A 417 1.00 7.52 -24.13
C ASP A 417 0.71 7.36 -25.64
N MET A 418 -0.57 7.22 -26.01
CA MET A 418 -0.97 7.16 -27.42
C MET A 418 -0.65 8.46 -28.18
N VAL A 419 -0.90 9.62 -27.57
CA VAL A 419 -0.45 10.91 -28.12
C VAL A 419 1.06 10.90 -28.33
N ASN A 420 1.83 10.44 -27.33
CA ASN A 420 3.27 10.34 -27.42
C ASN A 420 3.73 9.38 -28.54
N ILE A 421 3.07 8.23 -28.70
CA ILE A 421 3.34 7.31 -29.82
C ILE A 421 3.13 8.00 -31.17
N ILE A 422 2.03 8.73 -31.34
CA ILE A 422 1.75 9.47 -32.57
C ILE A 422 2.84 10.53 -32.82
N LEU A 423 3.22 11.29 -31.80
CA LEU A 423 4.22 12.35 -31.90
C LEU A 423 5.65 11.84 -32.17
N GLU A 424 5.99 10.60 -31.79
CA GLU A 424 7.27 9.96 -32.10
C GLU A 424 7.24 9.20 -33.44
N SER A 425 6.11 9.17 -34.13
CA SER A 425 5.95 8.43 -35.41
C SER A 425 6.32 9.27 -36.64
N SER A 426 6.49 8.61 -37.76
CA SER A 426 6.77 9.24 -39.07
C SER A 426 5.60 10.06 -39.63
N ILE A 427 4.45 10.01 -38.97
CA ILE A 427 3.24 10.74 -39.38
C ILE A 427 2.95 11.96 -38.48
N ALA A 428 3.77 12.23 -37.48
CA ALA A 428 3.54 13.30 -36.50
C ALA A 428 3.21 14.66 -37.15
N ASP A 429 3.97 15.04 -38.17
CA ASP A 429 3.78 16.31 -38.88
C ASP A 429 2.64 16.27 -39.93
N LYS A 430 2.08 15.10 -40.21
CA LYS A 430 1.05 14.89 -41.24
C LYS A 430 -0.38 14.90 -40.71
N VAL A 431 -0.55 14.90 -39.40
CA VAL A 431 -1.86 14.84 -38.73
C VAL A 431 -2.02 15.98 -37.74
N ASP A 432 -3.26 16.36 -37.48
CA ASP A 432 -3.63 17.28 -36.41
C ASP A 432 -4.19 16.46 -35.25
N VAL A 433 -3.48 16.42 -34.12
CA VAL A 433 -3.82 15.60 -32.96
C VAL A 433 -4.40 16.44 -31.85
N VAL A 434 -5.52 16.00 -31.30
CA VAL A 434 -6.11 16.56 -30.09
C VAL A 434 -6.40 15.47 -29.07
N TYR A 435 -6.49 15.85 -27.80
CA TYR A 435 -6.60 14.94 -26.68
C TYR A 435 -7.73 15.36 -25.71
N SER A 436 -8.38 14.40 -25.07
CA SER A 436 -9.27 14.65 -23.93
C SER A 436 -9.18 13.55 -22.88
N THR A 437 -9.34 13.95 -21.63
CA THR A 437 -9.46 12.99 -20.53
C THR A 437 -10.83 12.32 -20.52
N PRO A 438 -10.97 11.12 -19.87
CA PRO A 438 -12.26 10.45 -19.73
C PRO A 438 -13.32 11.27 -18.97
N LYS A 439 -12.92 12.28 -18.24
CA LYS A 439 -13.86 13.18 -17.54
C LYS A 439 -14.43 14.27 -18.43
N ASN A 440 -13.71 14.66 -19.48
CA ASN A 440 -14.00 15.85 -20.26
C ASN A 440 -14.53 15.55 -21.68
N TYR A 441 -14.30 14.33 -22.24
CA TYR A 441 -14.63 14.04 -23.63
C TYR A 441 -16.12 14.17 -23.94
N GLN A 442 -16.99 13.92 -22.97
CA GLN A 442 -18.45 13.96 -23.16
C GLN A 442 -18.94 15.32 -23.64
N ASN A 443 -18.24 16.39 -23.26
CA ASN A 443 -18.58 17.77 -23.62
C ASN A 443 -17.93 18.24 -24.94
N GLN A 444 -17.13 17.38 -25.60
CA GLN A 444 -16.32 17.74 -26.78
C GLN A 444 -17.01 17.43 -28.11
N ILE A 445 -18.29 17.81 -28.26
CA ILE A 445 -19.11 17.53 -29.44
C ILE A 445 -18.44 17.99 -30.74
N LYS A 446 -17.81 19.18 -30.73
CA LYS A 446 -17.11 19.74 -31.90
C LYS A 446 -15.89 18.92 -32.32
N ARG A 447 -15.20 18.29 -31.37
CA ARG A 447 -14.03 17.43 -31.66
C ARG A 447 -14.49 16.15 -32.32
N PHE A 448 -15.56 15.52 -31.82
CA PHE A 448 -16.16 14.33 -32.46
C PHE A 448 -16.64 14.61 -33.86
N ALA A 449 -17.31 15.75 -34.07
CA ALA A 449 -17.85 16.12 -35.37
C ALA A 449 -16.78 16.38 -36.45
N LYS A 450 -15.58 16.82 -36.03
CA LYS A 450 -14.46 17.15 -36.94
C LYS A 450 -13.45 16.01 -37.08
N ALA A 451 -13.49 14.98 -36.20
CA ALA A 451 -12.49 13.94 -36.19
C ALA A 451 -12.62 12.94 -37.34
N ASP A 452 -11.55 12.72 -38.09
CA ASP A 452 -11.45 11.66 -39.09
C ASP A 452 -11.16 10.31 -38.40
N ILE A 453 -10.37 10.32 -37.31
CA ILE A 453 -10.05 9.14 -36.51
C ILE A 453 -10.23 9.46 -35.02
N VAL A 454 -10.83 8.54 -34.28
CA VAL A 454 -10.92 8.57 -32.81
C VAL A 454 -10.20 7.35 -32.24
N PHE A 455 -9.28 7.59 -31.33
CA PHE A 455 -8.59 6.56 -30.55
C PHE A 455 -9.08 6.58 -29.10
N LEU A 456 -9.59 5.46 -28.62
CA LEU A 456 -9.90 5.26 -27.21
C LEU A 456 -8.76 4.45 -26.55
N SER A 457 -8.00 5.09 -25.66
CA SER A 457 -6.84 4.52 -24.97
C SER A 457 -6.93 4.82 -23.49
N THR A 458 -7.54 3.94 -22.73
CA THR A 458 -7.71 4.12 -21.28
C THR A 458 -7.55 2.81 -20.54
N LEU A 459 -7.04 2.90 -19.31
CA LEU A 459 -7.07 1.77 -18.41
C LEU A 459 -8.51 1.52 -17.94
N GLY A 460 -8.82 0.24 -17.71
CA GLY A 460 -10.16 -0.13 -17.28
C GLY A 460 -11.17 -0.09 -18.41
N LEU A 461 -10.74 -0.31 -19.66
CA LEU A 461 -11.64 -0.46 -20.80
C LEU A 461 -12.77 -1.44 -20.47
N ASN A 462 -13.99 -0.99 -20.67
CA ASN A 462 -15.20 -1.81 -20.57
C ASN A 462 -16.17 -1.46 -21.71
N LYS A 463 -17.16 -2.31 -21.89
CA LYS A 463 -18.13 -2.16 -22.97
C LYS A 463 -18.87 -0.81 -22.91
N GLU A 464 -19.19 -0.33 -21.73
CA GLU A 464 -19.96 0.91 -21.54
C GLU A 464 -19.23 2.14 -22.11
N ILE A 465 -17.94 2.32 -21.76
CA ILE A 465 -17.14 3.44 -22.28
C ILE A 465 -16.87 3.30 -23.79
N ILE A 466 -16.64 2.06 -24.27
CA ILE A 466 -16.41 1.80 -25.68
C ILE A 466 -17.65 2.18 -26.50
N ASP A 467 -18.81 1.70 -26.10
CA ASP A 467 -20.08 1.98 -26.78
C ASP A 467 -20.46 3.47 -26.71
N ASP A 468 -20.17 4.16 -25.58
CA ASP A 468 -20.46 5.58 -25.47
C ASP A 468 -19.59 6.42 -26.41
N VAL A 469 -18.28 6.17 -26.44
CA VAL A 469 -17.35 6.89 -27.33
C VAL A 469 -17.69 6.60 -28.80
N HIS A 470 -17.95 5.34 -29.15
CA HIS A 470 -18.30 4.95 -30.52
C HIS A 470 -19.58 5.63 -31.01
N ARG A 471 -20.61 5.70 -30.18
CA ARG A 471 -21.89 6.39 -30.54
C ARG A 471 -21.72 7.89 -30.80
N ARG A 472 -20.68 8.52 -30.26
CA ARG A 472 -20.41 9.96 -30.47
C ARG A 472 -19.63 10.22 -31.76
N CYS A 473 -19.02 9.18 -32.33
CA CYS A 473 -18.31 9.30 -33.60
C CYS A 473 -19.32 9.56 -34.77
N SER A 474 -18.91 10.38 -35.72
CA SER A 474 -19.66 10.56 -36.96
C SER A 474 -19.62 9.30 -37.84
N ALA A 475 -20.55 9.10 -38.73
CA ALA A 475 -20.62 7.92 -39.60
C ALA A 475 -19.34 7.68 -40.45
N ASN A 476 -18.60 8.73 -40.77
CA ASN A 476 -17.36 8.67 -41.54
C ASN A 476 -16.10 8.61 -40.67
N THR A 477 -16.23 8.67 -39.34
CA THR A 477 -15.10 8.64 -38.42
C THR A 477 -14.65 7.21 -38.21
N LYS A 478 -13.35 6.92 -38.43
CA LYS A 478 -12.76 5.63 -38.06
C LYS A 478 -12.56 5.61 -36.54
N PHE A 479 -12.95 4.53 -35.90
CA PHE A 479 -12.81 4.34 -34.46
C PHE A 479 -11.85 3.20 -34.14
N PHE A 480 -10.89 3.44 -33.24
CA PHE A 480 -9.93 2.44 -32.80
C PHE A 480 -9.86 2.37 -31.27
N ILE A 481 -9.80 1.15 -30.76
CA ILE A 481 -9.56 0.83 -29.36
C ILE A 481 -8.09 0.43 -29.23
N ILE A 482 -7.38 1.13 -28.36
CA ILE A 482 -5.98 0.85 -28.07
C ILE A 482 -5.90 -0.09 -26.87
N GLY A 483 -5.29 -1.26 -27.05
CA GLY A 483 -5.10 -2.25 -25.99
C GLY A 483 -4.33 -1.71 -24.81
N GLU A 484 -4.62 -2.26 -23.66
CA GLU A 484 -3.81 -1.99 -22.46
C GLU A 484 -2.42 -2.62 -22.63
N LYS A 485 -1.45 -2.17 -21.85
CA LYS A 485 -0.09 -2.69 -21.84
C LYS A 485 0.41 -2.85 -20.41
N ASN A 486 1.22 -3.87 -20.20
CA ASN A 486 1.86 -4.15 -18.91
C ASN A 486 3.25 -4.76 -19.13
N PHE A 487 4.21 -4.38 -18.31
CA PHE A 487 5.61 -4.81 -18.36
C PHE A 487 6.04 -5.43 -17.03
N GLY A 488 5.14 -6.17 -16.38
CA GLY A 488 5.33 -6.81 -15.09
C GLY A 488 4.96 -5.92 -13.91
N GLU A 489 5.32 -6.35 -12.72
CA GLU A 489 4.99 -5.66 -11.46
C GLU A 489 5.98 -4.56 -11.10
N SER A 490 7.27 -4.73 -11.42
CA SER A 490 8.33 -3.76 -11.12
C SER A 490 9.52 -3.92 -12.06
N ASN A 491 9.98 -2.82 -12.63
CA ASN A 491 11.25 -2.78 -13.39
C ASN A 491 12.47 -3.17 -12.53
N GLY A 492 12.38 -3.09 -11.23
CA GLY A 492 13.41 -3.55 -10.30
C GLY A 492 13.76 -5.03 -10.48
N GLN A 493 12.77 -5.87 -10.84
CA GLN A 493 12.98 -7.30 -11.15
C GLN A 493 13.97 -7.52 -12.32
N VAL A 494 13.98 -6.60 -13.27
CA VAL A 494 14.88 -6.64 -14.42
C VAL A 494 16.17 -5.89 -14.09
N TYR A 495 16.09 -4.71 -13.49
CA TYR A 495 17.21 -3.83 -13.17
C TYR A 495 18.25 -4.46 -12.24
N ARG A 496 17.83 -5.38 -11.36
CA ARG A 496 18.77 -6.15 -10.51
C ARG A 496 19.81 -6.93 -11.31
N HIS A 497 19.52 -7.27 -12.55
CA HIS A 497 20.40 -8.02 -13.46
C HIS A 497 21.28 -7.15 -14.35
N ARG A 498 21.36 -5.82 -14.10
CA ARG A 498 22.05 -4.86 -14.96
C ARG A 498 23.53 -5.13 -15.22
N TYR A 499 24.15 -5.96 -14.39
CA TYR A 499 25.55 -6.37 -14.57
C TYR A 499 25.69 -7.77 -15.20
N SER A 500 24.60 -8.44 -15.55
CA SER A 500 24.64 -9.79 -16.14
C SER A 500 24.74 -9.73 -17.67
N ALA A 501 25.40 -10.72 -18.24
CA ALA A 501 25.42 -10.92 -19.69
C ALA A 501 23.97 -11.14 -20.19
N GLY A 502 23.61 -10.44 -21.29
CA GLY A 502 22.26 -10.56 -21.87
C GLY A 502 21.17 -9.75 -21.18
N TYR A 503 21.52 -8.85 -20.26
CA TYR A 503 20.58 -7.99 -19.52
C TYR A 503 19.52 -7.35 -20.42
N HIS A 504 19.90 -6.72 -21.53
CA HIS A 504 18.97 -6.04 -22.46
C HIS A 504 18.07 -7.01 -23.27
N ARG A 505 18.24 -8.32 -23.11
CA ARG A 505 17.39 -9.35 -23.73
C ARG A 505 16.41 -9.99 -22.74
N LEU A 506 16.43 -9.54 -21.50
CA LEU A 506 15.52 -10.05 -20.49
C LEU A 506 14.08 -9.75 -20.85
N THR A 507 13.22 -10.69 -20.49
CA THR A 507 11.77 -10.63 -20.63
C THR A 507 11.12 -10.83 -19.28
N ILE A 508 9.91 -10.34 -19.09
CA ILE A 508 9.18 -10.43 -17.81
C ILE A 508 7.77 -10.99 -18.07
N GLU A 509 7.20 -11.62 -17.08
CA GLU A 509 5.79 -11.97 -17.06
C GLU A 509 4.93 -10.74 -16.80
N MET A 510 3.82 -10.63 -17.50
CA MET A 510 2.82 -9.59 -17.21
C MET A 510 2.12 -9.88 -15.89
N GLU A 511 1.56 -8.84 -15.29
CA GLU A 511 0.61 -9.02 -14.18
C GLU A 511 -0.60 -9.85 -14.62
N ASP A 512 -1.16 -10.60 -13.69
CA ASP A 512 -2.34 -11.44 -13.92
C ASP A 512 -3.53 -10.63 -14.46
N GLY A 513 -4.29 -11.24 -15.37
CA GLY A 513 -5.49 -10.64 -15.95
C GLY A 513 -5.27 -9.75 -17.18
N TYR A 514 -4.04 -9.23 -17.43
CA TYR A 514 -3.79 -8.38 -18.60
C TYR A 514 -3.87 -9.17 -19.92
N ALA A 515 -3.31 -10.36 -19.98
CA ALA A 515 -3.34 -11.19 -21.18
C ALA A 515 -4.77 -11.63 -21.52
N GLU A 516 -5.52 -12.11 -20.54
CA GLU A 516 -6.91 -12.57 -20.68
C GLU A 516 -7.82 -11.44 -21.16
N LYS A 517 -7.69 -10.26 -20.54
CA LYS A 517 -8.47 -9.08 -20.92
C LYS A 517 -8.15 -8.62 -22.33
N ASN A 518 -6.87 -8.62 -22.72
CA ASN A 518 -6.42 -8.30 -24.08
C ASN A 518 -7.08 -9.21 -25.10
N GLU A 519 -7.06 -10.53 -24.88
CA GLU A 519 -7.68 -11.50 -25.78
C GLU A 519 -9.22 -11.35 -25.85
N GLN A 520 -9.87 -11.04 -24.73
CA GLN A 520 -11.32 -10.78 -24.70
C GLN A 520 -11.68 -9.56 -25.55
N LEU A 521 -10.95 -8.43 -25.39
CA LEU A 521 -11.20 -7.22 -26.16
C LEU A 521 -10.87 -7.39 -27.64
N LYS A 522 -9.77 -8.08 -27.98
CA LYS A 522 -9.40 -8.41 -29.35
C LYS A 522 -10.47 -9.22 -30.07
N LYS A 523 -11.05 -10.22 -29.38
CA LYS A 523 -12.16 -11.03 -29.91
C LYS A 523 -13.45 -10.25 -30.08
N ALA A 524 -13.74 -9.35 -29.13
CA ALA A 524 -14.96 -8.54 -29.17
C ALA A 524 -14.91 -7.43 -30.25
N TYR A 525 -13.74 -6.91 -30.57
CA TYR A 525 -13.54 -5.76 -31.47
C TYR A 525 -12.47 -5.99 -32.54
N PRO A 526 -12.53 -7.08 -33.32
CA PRO A 526 -11.42 -7.52 -34.20
C PRO A 526 -11.03 -6.53 -35.27
N ASN A 527 -11.97 -5.68 -35.73
CA ASN A 527 -11.76 -4.74 -36.84
C ASN A 527 -11.22 -3.37 -36.41
N CYS A 528 -11.25 -3.05 -35.11
CA CYS A 528 -10.85 -1.74 -34.61
C CYS A 528 -9.93 -1.81 -33.37
N TYR A 529 -9.43 -2.99 -33.02
CA TYR A 529 -8.54 -3.17 -31.87
C TYR A 529 -7.06 -3.14 -32.30
N ILE A 530 -6.28 -2.29 -31.65
CA ILE A 530 -4.82 -2.21 -31.80
C ILE A 530 -4.18 -2.86 -30.58
N ASP A 531 -3.58 -4.03 -30.79
CA ASP A 531 -3.01 -4.89 -29.75
C ASP A 531 -1.58 -4.47 -29.40
N LEU A 532 -1.41 -3.70 -28.32
CA LEU A 532 -0.09 -3.27 -27.87
C LEU A 532 0.70 -4.38 -27.17
N ILE A 533 0.02 -5.38 -26.57
CA ILE A 533 0.70 -6.51 -25.93
C ILE A 533 1.39 -7.39 -26.96
N GLU A 534 0.71 -7.71 -28.06
CA GLU A 534 1.26 -8.57 -29.11
C GLU A 534 2.56 -7.99 -29.72
N MET A 535 2.67 -6.64 -29.78
CA MET A 535 3.86 -5.96 -30.31
C MET A 535 5.12 -6.17 -29.46
N VAL A 536 4.97 -6.53 -28.18
CA VAL A 536 6.09 -6.78 -27.25
C VAL A 536 6.17 -8.22 -26.76
N ARG A 537 5.15 -9.04 -27.06
CA ARG A 537 5.08 -10.46 -26.67
C ARG A 537 6.19 -11.26 -27.34
N GLN A 538 6.79 -12.15 -26.58
CA GLN A 538 7.82 -13.08 -27.04
C GLN A 538 7.26 -14.50 -27.15
N PRO A 539 7.91 -15.42 -27.90
CA PRO A 539 7.44 -16.80 -28.06
C PRO A 539 7.26 -17.58 -26.74
N ASN A 540 7.94 -17.16 -25.69
CA ASN A 540 7.82 -17.74 -24.35
C ASN A 540 6.63 -17.21 -23.55
N GLY A 541 5.75 -16.40 -24.15
CA GLY A 541 4.59 -15.78 -23.50
C GLY A 541 4.91 -14.52 -22.66
N LYS A 542 6.19 -14.25 -22.41
CA LYS A 542 6.65 -13.07 -21.68
C LYS A 542 6.73 -11.85 -22.60
N VAL A 543 6.85 -10.66 -22.00
CA VAL A 543 7.02 -9.41 -22.75
C VAL A 543 8.45 -8.90 -22.66
N ARG A 544 8.93 -8.31 -23.75
CA ARG A 544 10.21 -7.59 -23.73
C ARG A 544 10.06 -6.28 -23.00
N VAL A 545 11.10 -5.90 -22.25
CA VAL A 545 11.11 -4.67 -21.44
C VAL A 545 12.05 -3.61 -21.99
N PHE A 546 12.92 -3.96 -22.92
CA PHE A 546 13.87 -3.05 -23.56
C PHE A 546 13.53 -2.83 -25.03
N SER A 547 13.69 -1.60 -25.46
CA SER A 547 13.75 -1.20 -26.87
C SER A 547 15.03 -1.71 -27.52
N ASP A 548 15.17 -1.55 -28.86
CA ASP A 548 16.32 -2.07 -29.61
C ASP A 548 17.66 -1.37 -29.25
N ASP A 549 17.59 -0.17 -28.68
CA ASP A 549 18.72 0.62 -28.18
C ASP A 549 19.00 0.40 -26.68
N GLY A 550 18.43 -0.64 -26.07
CA GLY A 550 18.68 -1.04 -24.69
C GLY A 550 18.07 -0.11 -23.63
N LYS A 551 17.04 0.65 -24.00
CA LYS A 551 16.29 1.51 -23.06
C LYS A 551 15.04 0.81 -22.58
N PHE A 552 14.61 1.08 -21.34
CA PHE A 552 13.32 0.59 -20.88
C PHE A 552 12.17 1.15 -21.74
N ILE A 553 11.27 0.26 -22.17
CA ILE A 553 10.04 0.63 -22.88
C ILE A 553 9.08 1.35 -21.94
N SER A 554 9.00 0.91 -20.69
CA SER A 554 8.14 1.50 -19.67
C SER A 554 8.94 2.06 -18.51
N GLN A 555 8.48 3.19 -17.94
CA GLN A 555 9.07 3.80 -16.76
C GLN A 555 8.74 2.99 -15.48
N ASP A 556 7.49 2.58 -15.37
CA ASP A 556 6.86 2.03 -14.16
C ASP A 556 6.02 0.77 -14.44
N CYS A 557 6.41 0.01 -15.46
CA CYS A 557 5.72 -1.17 -15.97
C CYS A 557 4.38 -0.91 -16.70
N ARG A 558 3.93 0.34 -16.83
CA ARG A 558 2.64 0.71 -17.45
C ARG A 558 2.75 1.89 -18.41
N HIS A 559 3.49 2.94 -18.04
CA HIS A 559 3.65 4.15 -18.83
C HIS A 559 4.91 4.10 -19.68
N LEU A 560 4.81 4.65 -20.87
CA LEU A 560 5.89 4.59 -21.84
C LEU A 560 6.96 5.65 -21.55
N THR A 561 8.22 5.24 -21.62
CA THR A 561 9.34 6.14 -21.83
C THR A 561 9.30 6.71 -23.26
N LYS A 562 10.15 7.68 -23.54
CA LYS A 562 10.34 8.16 -24.93
C LYS A 562 10.80 7.04 -25.87
N ALA A 563 11.70 6.18 -25.40
CA ALA A 563 12.17 5.01 -26.16
C ALA A 563 11.03 4.02 -26.42
N GLY A 564 10.16 3.79 -25.42
CA GLY A 564 8.97 2.96 -25.59
C GLY A 564 7.96 3.53 -26.56
N ALA A 565 7.70 4.83 -26.50
CA ALA A 565 6.81 5.48 -27.47
C ALA A 565 7.36 5.38 -28.90
N LYS A 566 8.67 5.57 -29.10
CA LYS A 566 9.32 5.35 -30.39
C LYS A 566 9.26 3.91 -30.86
N TYR A 567 9.41 2.95 -29.93
CA TYR A 567 9.27 1.53 -30.24
C TYR A 567 7.88 1.22 -30.81
N TYR A 568 6.81 1.59 -30.10
CA TYR A 568 5.44 1.38 -30.57
C TYR A 568 5.13 2.16 -31.85
N ALA A 569 5.69 3.37 -31.99
CA ALA A 569 5.53 4.17 -33.21
C ALA A 569 6.09 3.49 -34.46
N LYS A 570 7.11 2.63 -34.33
CA LYS A 570 7.64 1.81 -35.43
C LYS A 570 6.80 0.54 -35.67
N MET A 571 6.19 -0.02 -34.63
CA MET A 571 5.43 -1.28 -34.71
C MET A 571 4.02 -1.09 -35.28
N ILE A 572 3.38 0.06 -35.06
CA ILE A 572 2.05 0.35 -35.54
C ILE A 572 2.08 0.59 -37.07
N ASP A 573 1.26 -0.15 -37.81
CA ASP A 573 1.08 0.04 -39.25
C ASP A 573 0.18 1.25 -39.52
N TRP A 574 0.79 2.42 -39.53
CA TRP A 574 0.09 3.69 -39.76
C TRP A 574 -0.63 3.78 -41.11
N LYS A 575 -0.16 3.03 -42.14
CA LYS A 575 -0.78 3.07 -43.49
C LYS A 575 -2.18 2.48 -43.48
N LYS A 576 -2.45 1.51 -42.61
CA LYS A 576 -3.80 0.93 -42.47
C LYS A 576 -4.80 1.86 -41.80
N LEU A 577 -4.32 2.89 -41.10
CA LEU A 577 -5.16 3.83 -40.37
C LEU A 577 -5.61 5.01 -41.26
N PHE A 578 -4.82 5.39 -42.26
CA PHE A 578 -5.20 6.36 -43.28
C PHE A 578 -6.12 5.71 -44.34
#